data_c442b9e8de8eb712f07370e0776341f6
#
_entry.id   c442b9e8de8eb712f07370e0776341f6
#
_cell.length_a   1.000
_cell.length_b   1.000
_cell.length_c   1.000
_cell.angle_alpha   90.00
_cell.angle_beta   90.00
_cell.angle_gamma   90.00
#
_symmetry.space_group_name_H-M   'P 1'
#
loop_
_entity.id
_entity.type
_entity.pdbx_description
1 polymer ?
#
loop_
_entity_poly.entity_id
_entity_poly.type
_entity_poly.pdbx_seq_one_letter_code
_entity_poly.pdbx_strand_id
1 'polypeptide(L)'
;MSQSSFGKKFVVTTWGESHGKAIGAVLDGCPAGLSLCEEDIQVFLDRRKPGQSRYTTARKEGDLVEILSGVFDGKTTGTPISLLIRNTDQRSRDYGNIAYSYRPGHADYTFDQKYGFRDYRGGGRSSGRETAGRVAAGAIAIKLLNELGITFTTYAKSIGPVEIRSFSEAEIRSNALCMPDADAAEKASAYLEECLKNQDSAGGVIECRIKNVPAGLGDTVFDKLDATLAHAIMSIGAVKAVEIGDGIQVTKLTGSADNDGFSQKDGVITKTSNHAGGIMGGMSDGSDIILRAHIKPTPSISQPQSTVTNKGENLELEIKGRHDPVIVPRAVVVVETMAALTIADALFNNMSARMDRIHEFYHR
;
A
#
# COMPACT_ATOMS: atom_id res chain seq x y z
N MET A 1 -6.94 -19.41 6.55
CA MET A 1 -5.78 -18.89 5.78
C MET A 1 -4.71 -18.36 6.74
N SER A 2 -3.45 -18.43 6.35
CA SER A 2 -2.32 -17.87 7.11
C SER A 2 -2.45 -16.34 7.19
N GLN A 3 -2.07 -15.74 8.33
CA GLN A 3 -2.09 -14.28 8.54
C GLN A 3 -1.06 -13.52 7.68
N SER A 4 -0.18 -14.22 7.00
CA SER A 4 0.86 -13.66 6.12
C SER A 4 0.57 -13.85 4.62
N SER A 5 -0.63 -14.34 4.28
CA SER A 5 -1.07 -14.54 2.89
C SER A 5 -2.29 -13.68 2.59
N PHE A 6 -2.34 -13.13 1.37
CA PHE A 6 -3.42 -12.31 0.84
C PHE A 6 -3.75 -12.76 -0.58
N GLY A 7 -5.05 -12.72 -0.96
CA GLY A 7 -5.57 -13.17 -2.25
C GLY A 7 -6.16 -14.58 -2.20
N LYS A 8 -6.86 -14.97 -3.26
CA LYS A 8 -7.52 -16.29 -3.43
C LYS A 8 -7.00 -17.07 -4.64
N LYS A 9 -6.80 -16.39 -5.76
CA LYS A 9 -6.28 -16.92 -7.02
C LYS A 9 -4.92 -16.34 -7.36
N PHE A 10 -4.71 -15.08 -7.05
CA PHE A 10 -3.43 -14.38 -7.17
C PHE A 10 -2.92 -14.11 -5.75
N VAL A 11 -2.18 -15.06 -5.20
CA VAL A 11 -1.90 -15.14 -3.76
C VAL A 11 -0.48 -14.68 -3.48
N VAL A 12 -0.34 -13.68 -2.61
CA VAL A 12 0.96 -13.28 -2.06
C VAL A 12 1.11 -13.77 -0.63
N THR A 13 2.24 -14.40 -0.31
CA THR A 13 2.66 -14.72 1.05
C THR A 13 3.94 -13.99 1.36
N THR A 14 3.94 -13.08 2.35
CA THR A 14 5.14 -12.34 2.77
C THR A 14 5.79 -12.98 3.98
N TRP A 15 7.13 -12.89 4.08
CA TRP A 15 7.91 -13.48 5.16
C TRP A 15 9.12 -12.60 5.52
N GLY A 16 9.77 -12.92 6.63
CA GLY A 16 10.96 -12.21 7.14
C GLY A 16 10.63 -11.01 8.03
N GLU A 17 11.61 -10.53 8.76
CA GLU A 17 11.53 -9.45 9.74
C GLU A 17 12.51 -8.32 9.42
N SER A 18 12.23 -7.12 9.94
CA SER A 18 13.03 -5.91 9.68
C SER A 18 14.50 -6.00 10.10
N HIS A 19 14.81 -6.85 11.08
CA HIS A 19 16.16 -7.11 11.58
C HIS A 19 16.60 -8.56 11.37
N GLY A 20 15.87 -9.34 10.58
CA GLY A 20 16.28 -10.65 10.07
C GLY A 20 17.31 -10.53 8.94
N LYS A 21 17.72 -11.65 8.38
CA LYS A 21 18.68 -11.70 7.26
C LYS A 21 18.12 -11.13 5.96
N ALA A 22 16.83 -11.35 5.75
CA ALA A 22 16.11 -10.95 4.55
C ALA A 22 14.61 -10.82 4.84
N ILE A 23 13.91 -10.21 3.91
CA ILE A 23 12.46 -10.25 3.76
C ILE A 23 12.16 -10.71 2.34
N GLY A 24 10.96 -11.19 2.11
CA GLY A 24 10.56 -11.59 0.76
C GLY A 24 9.08 -11.85 0.63
N ALA A 25 8.72 -12.31 -0.54
CA ALA A 25 7.37 -12.75 -0.86
C ALA A 25 7.40 -13.97 -1.76
N VAL A 26 6.37 -14.78 -1.67
CA VAL A 26 6.04 -15.80 -2.68
C VAL A 26 4.72 -15.39 -3.30
N LEU A 27 4.73 -15.23 -4.62
CA LEU A 27 3.55 -14.95 -5.41
C LEU A 27 3.14 -16.21 -6.16
N ASP A 28 1.94 -16.70 -5.91
CA ASP A 28 1.34 -17.85 -6.60
C ASP A 28 0.13 -17.42 -7.43
N GLY A 29 -0.18 -18.18 -8.50
CA GLY A 29 -1.28 -17.88 -9.40
C GLY A 29 -0.97 -16.87 -10.51
N CYS A 30 0.29 -16.48 -10.69
CA CYS A 30 0.69 -15.67 -11.85
C CYS A 30 0.68 -16.54 -13.12
N PRO A 31 -0.02 -16.14 -14.21
CA PRO A 31 -0.03 -16.90 -15.46
C PRO A 31 1.36 -17.07 -16.05
N ALA A 32 1.58 -18.17 -16.77
CA ALA A 32 2.79 -18.37 -17.56
C ALA A 32 2.83 -17.41 -18.76
N GLY A 33 4.06 -16.98 -19.14
CA GLY A 33 4.29 -16.22 -20.37
C GLY A 33 4.37 -14.71 -20.19
N LEU A 34 4.13 -14.16 -18.99
CA LEU A 34 4.37 -12.74 -18.71
C LEU A 34 5.89 -12.48 -18.75
N SER A 35 6.33 -11.50 -19.54
CA SER A 35 7.73 -11.06 -19.53
C SER A 35 8.07 -10.48 -18.16
N LEU A 36 9.14 -10.95 -17.51
CA LEU A 36 9.49 -10.52 -16.15
C LEU A 36 11.00 -10.65 -15.90
N CYS A 37 11.58 -9.58 -15.38
CA CYS A 37 12.94 -9.52 -14.84
C CYS A 37 12.97 -8.72 -13.54
N GLU A 38 14.11 -8.71 -12.85
CA GLU A 38 14.30 -7.99 -11.59
C GLU A 38 14.10 -6.49 -11.76
N GLU A 39 14.48 -5.91 -12.88
CA GLU A 39 14.36 -4.47 -13.18
C GLU A 39 12.89 -4.02 -13.20
N ASP A 40 11.99 -4.87 -13.67
CA ASP A 40 10.55 -4.58 -13.67
C ASP A 40 10.00 -4.36 -12.26
N ILE A 41 10.57 -5.03 -11.28
CA ILE A 41 10.21 -4.96 -9.87
C ILE A 41 10.98 -3.84 -9.17
N GLN A 42 12.26 -3.69 -9.51
CA GLN A 42 13.17 -2.77 -8.83
C GLN A 42 12.73 -1.31 -8.92
N VAL A 43 12.15 -0.88 -10.03
CA VAL A 43 11.62 0.49 -10.20
C VAL A 43 10.54 0.84 -9.16
N PHE A 44 9.77 -0.14 -8.70
CA PHE A 44 8.77 0.05 -7.63
C PHE A 44 9.42 0.03 -6.24
N LEU A 45 10.38 -0.85 -6.02
CA LEU A 45 11.14 -0.90 -4.77
C LEU A 45 11.95 0.38 -4.57
N ASP A 46 12.49 0.95 -5.64
CA ASP A 46 13.20 2.22 -5.60
C ASP A 46 12.30 3.38 -5.15
N ARG A 47 11.02 3.38 -5.48
CA ARG A 47 10.04 4.35 -4.97
C ARG A 47 9.71 4.15 -3.48
N ARG A 48 9.87 2.92 -2.96
CA ARG A 48 9.59 2.59 -1.56
C ARG A 48 10.80 2.77 -0.65
N LYS A 49 12.02 2.52 -1.13
CA LYS A 49 13.23 2.46 -0.29
C LYS A 49 13.44 3.72 0.56
N PRO A 50 14.12 3.63 1.72
CA PRO A 50 14.47 4.79 2.53
C PRO A 50 15.55 5.66 1.85
N GLY A 51 15.77 6.87 2.39
CA GLY A 51 16.89 7.72 1.96
C GLY A 51 16.68 8.48 0.65
N GLN A 52 15.45 8.63 0.17
CA GLN A 52 15.15 9.31 -1.10
C GLN A 52 15.05 10.83 -1.00
N SER A 53 14.82 11.36 0.21
CA SER A 53 14.69 12.79 0.45
C SER A 53 15.11 13.12 1.88
N ARG A 54 15.25 14.42 2.18
CA ARG A 54 15.49 14.93 3.54
C ARG A 54 14.35 14.63 4.52
N TYR A 55 13.17 14.28 4.01
CA TYR A 55 11.98 13.91 4.79
C TYR A 55 11.89 12.41 5.03
N THR A 56 12.88 11.64 4.64
CA THR A 56 12.95 10.20 4.88
C THR A 56 14.15 9.87 5.75
N THR A 57 14.07 8.71 6.45
CA THR A 57 15.18 8.23 7.27
C THR A 57 16.50 8.16 6.48
N ALA A 58 17.62 8.48 7.14
CA ALA A 58 18.96 8.38 6.57
C ALA A 58 19.47 6.94 6.39
N ARG A 59 18.63 5.90 6.57
CA ARG A 59 18.99 4.52 6.25
C ARG A 59 19.28 4.38 4.76
N LYS A 60 20.28 3.59 4.44
CA LYS A 60 20.65 3.28 3.05
C LYS A 60 20.43 1.79 2.80
N GLU A 61 19.24 1.45 2.33
CA GLU A 61 18.91 0.10 1.86
C GLU A 61 18.74 0.15 0.34
N GLY A 62 19.44 -0.73 -0.37
CA GLY A 62 19.29 -0.83 -1.83
C GLY A 62 17.97 -1.45 -2.25
N ASP A 63 17.36 -2.24 -1.35
CA ASP A 63 16.15 -3.05 -1.60
C ASP A 63 16.26 -3.87 -2.90
N LEU A 64 17.47 -4.35 -3.20
CA LEU A 64 17.70 -5.15 -4.40
C LEU A 64 16.92 -6.46 -4.31
N VAL A 65 16.10 -6.71 -5.32
CA VAL A 65 15.31 -7.93 -5.42
C VAL A 65 16.06 -9.00 -6.19
N GLU A 66 15.94 -10.24 -5.72
CA GLU A 66 16.37 -11.46 -6.41
C GLU A 66 15.13 -12.30 -6.71
N ILE A 67 14.93 -12.73 -7.96
CA ILE A 67 13.92 -13.72 -8.35
C ILE A 67 14.53 -15.10 -8.22
N LEU A 68 14.03 -15.92 -7.29
CA LEU A 68 14.59 -17.23 -7.00
C LEU A 68 13.89 -18.38 -7.72
N SER A 69 12.66 -18.18 -8.21
CA SER A 69 11.86 -19.20 -8.92
C SER A 69 10.73 -18.56 -9.72
N GLY A 70 10.06 -19.35 -10.55
CA GLY A 70 8.87 -18.97 -11.28
C GLY A 70 9.12 -18.16 -12.55
N VAL A 71 10.38 -17.99 -12.96
CA VAL A 71 10.80 -17.33 -14.21
C VAL A 71 11.82 -18.19 -14.93
N PHE A 72 11.66 -18.34 -16.23
CA PHE A 72 12.59 -19.00 -17.13
C PHE A 72 12.65 -18.24 -18.45
N ASP A 73 13.85 -17.98 -18.94
CA ASP A 73 14.11 -17.24 -20.18
C ASP A 73 13.32 -15.90 -20.26
N GLY A 74 13.34 -15.15 -19.15
CA GLY A 74 12.67 -13.85 -19.03
C GLY A 74 11.14 -13.90 -19.03
N LYS A 75 10.52 -15.05 -18.80
CA LYS A 75 9.06 -15.22 -18.75
C LYS A 75 8.62 -16.01 -17.52
N THR A 76 7.48 -15.65 -16.98
CA THR A 76 6.85 -16.43 -15.90
C THR A 76 6.49 -17.84 -16.38
N THR A 77 6.59 -18.83 -15.49
CA THR A 77 6.37 -20.25 -15.79
C THR A 77 5.01 -20.78 -15.35
N GLY A 78 4.19 -19.95 -14.65
CA GLY A 78 2.95 -20.39 -14.03
C GLY A 78 3.13 -21.10 -12.69
N THR A 79 4.38 -21.21 -12.20
CA THR A 79 4.70 -21.76 -10.88
C THR A 79 4.98 -20.63 -9.89
N PRO A 80 5.05 -20.90 -8.56
CA PRO A 80 5.27 -19.84 -7.57
C PRO A 80 6.55 -19.02 -7.82
N ILE A 81 6.41 -17.71 -7.82
CA ILE A 81 7.50 -16.74 -7.96
C ILE A 81 7.99 -16.38 -6.56
N SER A 82 9.22 -16.79 -6.23
CA SER A 82 9.86 -16.46 -4.95
C SER A 82 10.76 -15.24 -5.10
N LEU A 83 10.56 -14.25 -4.25
CA LEU A 83 11.24 -12.96 -4.25
C LEU A 83 12.00 -12.78 -2.93
N LEU A 84 13.28 -12.43 -3.03
CA LEU A 84 14.17 -12.22 -1.88
C LEU A 84 14.72 -10.79 -1.90
N ILE A 85 14.71 -10.11 -0.76
CA ILE A 85 15.31 -8.79 -0.54
C ILE A 85 16.15 -8.85 0.72
N ARG A 86 17.48 -8.69 0.58
CA ARG A 86 18.41 -8.77 1.73
C ARG A 86 18.35 -7.52 2.59
N ASN A 87 18.49 -7.69 3.90
CA ASN A 87 18.65 -6.59 4.84
C ASN A 87 20.15 -6.30 4.98
N THR A 88 20.58 -5.07 4.66
CA THR A 88 22.00 -4.69 4.61
C THR A 88 22.40 -3.62 5.64
N ASP A 89 21.49 -2.75 6.08
CA ASP A 89 21.74 -1.63 7.04
C ASP A 89 20.90 -1.77 8.32
N GLN A 90 20.89 -2.97 8.92
CA GLN A 90 20.25 -3.19 10.21
C GLN A 90 21.23 -2.88 11.36
N ARG A 91 20.81 -1.99 12.30
CA ARG A 91 21.62 -1.64 13.49
C ARG A 91 20.87 -2.03 14.77
N SER A 92 21.04 -3.27 15.18
CA SER A 92 20.38 -3.81 16.39
C SER A 92 20.79 -3.11 17.69
N ARG A 93 21.95 -2.42 17.72
CA ARG A 93 22.46 -1.68 18.90
C ARG A 93 21.60 -0.44 19.24
N ASP A 94 20.85 0.10 18.30
CA ASP A 94 20.03 1.31 18.49
C ASP A 94 18.78 1.06 19.35
N TYR A 95 18.50 -0.19 19.73
CA TYR A 95 17.29 -0.62 20.43
C TYR A 95 17.48 -1.06 21.88
N GLY A 96 18.71 -0.97 22.43
CA GLY A 96 19.01 -1.42 23.80
C GLY A 96 18.17 -0.73 24.88
N ASN A 97 17.95 0.58 24.74
CA ASN A 97 17.20 1.39 25.72
C ASN A 97 15.68 1.11 25.72
N ILE A 98 15.16 0.50 24.67
CA ILE A 98 13.72 0.22 24.52
C ILE A 98 13.37 -1.26 24.67
N ALA A 99 14.36 -2.10 25.00
CA ALA A 99 14.15 -3.54 25.17
C ALA A 99 13.11 -3.87 26.25
N TYR A 100 13.06 -3.07 27.31
CA TYR A 100 12.22 -3.28 28.47
C TYR A 100 11.07 -2.28 28.62
N SER A 101 10.85 -1.40 27.64
CA SER A 101 9.79 -0.40 27.65
C SER A 101 8.90 -0.53 26.43
N TYR A 102 7.66 -0.03 26.54
CA TYR A 102 6.71 -0.01 25.44
C TYR A 102 6.71 1.34 24.76
N ARG A 103 7.11 1.38 23.50
CA ARG A 103 7.09 2.65 22.71
C ARG A 103 5.64 3.07 22.45
N PRO A 104 5.26 4.32 22.79
CA PRO A 104 3.94 4.83 22.44
C PRO A 104 3.65 4.71 20.94
N GLY A 105 2.43 4.31 20.60
CA GLY A 105 1.98 4.16 19.21
C GLY A 105 2.58 3.02 18.40
N HIS A 106 3.45 2.18 18.99
CA HIS A 106 4.04 0.97 18.38
C HIS A 106 3.35 -0.31 18.86
N ALA A 107 3.73 -1.43 18.25
CA ALA A 107 3.15 -2.74 18.54
C ALA A 107 3.81 -3.50 19.71
N ASP A 108 4.74 -2.88 20.41
CA ASP A 108 5.56 -3.56 21.44
C ASP A 108 4.71 -4.28 22.50
N TYR A 109 3.76 -3.57 23.10
CA TYR A 109 2.85 -4.13 24.09
C TYR A 109 1.98 -5.26 23.53
N THR A 110 1.41 -5.05 22.36
CA THR A 110 0.51 -6.02 21.74
C THR A 110 1.23 -7.29 21.30
N PHE A 111 2.51 -7.22 20.93
CA PHE A 111 3.33 -8.41 20.66
C PHE A 111 3.58 -9.22 21.91
N ASP A 112 3.97 -8.59 23.02
CA ASP A 112 4.18 -9.28 24.29
C ASP A 112 2.88 -9.93 24.80
N GLN A 113 1.73 -9.24 24.66
CA GLN A 113 0.43 -9.81 25.06
C GLN A 113 -0.01 -10.98 24.18
N LYS A 114 0.28 -10.91 22.88
CA LYS A 114 -0.18 -11.96 21.95
C LYS A 114 0.74 -13.17 21.91
N TYR A 115 2.04 -12.95 21.93
CA TYR A 115 3.04 -14.00 21.70
C TYR A 115 3.83 -14.39 22.96
N GLY A 116 3.68 -13.64 24.06
CA GLY A 116 4.39 -13.87 25.32
C GLY A 116 5.82 -13.33 25.36
N PHE A 117 6.39 -12.95 24.20
CA PHE A 117 7.69 -12.32 24.05
C PHE A 117 7.78 -11.61 22.70
N ARG A 118 8.76 -10.73 22.55
CA ARG A 118 9.04 -10.05 21.28
C ARG A 118 10.55 -9.97 21.00
N ASP A 119 10.90 -9.88 19.74
CA ASP A 119 12.21 -9.37 19.33
C ASP A 119 12.18 -7.84 19.40
N TYR A 120 12.84 -7.26 20.39
CA TYR A 120 12.87 -5.82 20.62
C TYR A 120 13.73 -5.04 19.61
N ARG A 121 14.54 -5.74 18.78
CA ARG A 121 15.48 -5.15 17.80
C ARG A 121 14.76 -4.52 16.59
N GLY A 122 13.60 -3.94 16.78
CA GLY A 122 12.81 -3.25 15.77
C GLY A 122 11.36 -3.67 15.79
N GLY A 123 10.62 -3.32 14.72
CA GLY A 123 9.19 -3.64 14.61
C GLY A 123 8.89 -5.06 14.10
N GLY A 124 9.90 -5.87 13.77
CA GLY A 124 9.68 -7.22 13.20
C GLY A 124 8.75 -7.20 11.99
N ARG A 125 7.69 -8.03 12.03
CA ARG A 125 6.63 -8.08 11.01
C ARG A 125 5.71 -6.84 11.00
N SER A 126 5.66 -6.04 12.07
CA SER A 126 4.91 -4.77 12.11
C SER A 126 5.70 -3.57 11.61
N SER A 127 6.94 -3.76 11.20
CA SER A 127 7.78 -2.71 10.61
C SER A 127 7.31 -2.35 9.20
N GLY A 128 7.40 -1.07 8.81
CA GLY A 128 7.22 -0.64 7.42
C GLY A 128 8.17 -1.31 6.42
N ARG A 129 9.25 -1.95 6.89
CA ARG A 129 10.16 -2.76 6.07
C ARG A 129 9.47 -3.94 5.39
N GLU A 130 8.49 -4.56 6.05
CA GLU A 130 7.69 -5.67 5.54
C GLU A 130 7.04 -5.34 4.19
N THR A 131 6.66 -4.09 3.97
CA THR A 131 6.00 -3.65 2.73
C THR A 131 6.86 -3.82 1.47
N ALA A 132 8.18 -4.03 1.59
CA ALA A 132 9.01 -4.29 0.41
C ALA A 132 8.62 -5.63 -0.26
N GLY A 133 8.27 -6.66 0.49
CA GLY A 133 7.74 -7.91 -0.07
C GLY A 133 6.40 -7.71 -0.80
N ARG A 134 5.52 -6.85 -0.25
CA ARG A 134 4.24 -6.50 -0.91
C ARG A 134 4.47 -5.73 -2.19
N VAL A 135 5.37 -4.74 -2.18
CA VAL A 135 5.71 -3.93 -3.36
C VAL A 135 6.33 -4.80 -4.45
N ALA A 136 7.22 -5.73 -4.09
CA ALA A 136 7.83 -6.63 -5.07
C ALA A 136 6.78 -7.51 -5.78
N ALA A 137 5.88 -8.13 -5.03
CA ALA A 137 4.80 -8.94 -5.61
C ALA A 137 3.78 -8.08 -6.38
N GLY A 138 3.43 -6.90 -5.85
CA GLY A 138 2.47 -6.01 -6.48
C GLY A 138 2.99 -5.36 -7.76
N ALA A 139 4.30 -5.20 -7.92
CA ALA A 139 4.91 -4.77 -9.18
C ALA A 139 4.61 -5.76 -10.31
N ILE A 140 4.64 -7.06 -10.02
CA ILE A 140 4.25 -8.12 -10.98
C ILE A 140 2.75 -8.00 -11.32
N ALA A 141 1.89 -7.74 -10.32
CA ALA A 141 0.48 -7.49 -10.56
C ALA A 141 0.24 -6.28 -11.47
N ILE A 142 0.94 -5.17 -11.24
CA ILE A 142 0.83 -3.97 -12.09
C ILE A 142 1.28 -4.29 -13.52
N LYS A 143 2.39 -5.00 -13.70
CA LYS A 143 2.87 -5.38 -15.02
C LYS A 143 1.83 -6.23 -15.77
N LEU A 144 1.25 -7.22 -15.10
CA LEU A 144 0.18 -8.05 -15.65
C LEU A 144 -1.07 -7.23 -16.02
N LEU A 145 -1.49 -6.32 -15.15
CA LEU A 145 -2.68 -5.50 -15.35
C LEU A 145 -2.47 -4.46 -16.48
N ASN A 146 -1.24 -3.96 -16.63
CA ASN A 146 -0.89 -3.07 -17.74
C ASN A 146 -1.02 -3.75 -19.12
N GLU A 147 -0.73 -5.06 -19.25
CA GLU A 147 -0.98 -5.83 -20.48
C GLU A 147 -2.47 -5.84 -20.86
N LEU A 148 -3.36 -5.62 -19.88
CA LEU A 148 -4.80 -5.54 -20.06
C LEU A 148 -5.31 -4.07 -20.17
N GLY A 149 -4.38 -3.09 -20.18
CA GLY A 149 -4.71 -1.67 -20.25
C GLY A 149 -5.20 -1.06 -18.92
N ILE A 150 -5.20 -1.81 -17.81
CA ILE A 150 -5.56 -1.31 -16.48
C ILE A 150 -4.37 -0.55 -15.90
N THR A 151 -4.56 0.73 -15.55
CA THR A 151 -3.48 1.61 -15.10
C THR A 151 -3.76 2.23 -13.73
N PHE A 152 -2.69 2.63 -13.05
CA PHE A 152 -2.74 3.15 -11.68
C PHE A 152 -2.09 4.54 -11.64
N THR A 153 -2.78 5.51 -11.04
CA THR A 153 -2.24 6.84 -10.72
C THR A 153 -2.39 7.05 -9.22
N THR A 154 -1.28 6.99 -8.48
CA THR A 154 -1.27 7.06 -7.01
C THR A 154 -0.36 8.19 -6.53
N TYR A 155 -0.86 8.99 -5.58
CA TYR A 155 -0.19 10.21 -5.13
C TYR A 155 -0.58 10.59 -3.70
N ALA A 156 0.22 11.48 -3.10
CA ALA A 156 -0.11 12.11 -1.83
C ALA A 156 -1.16 13.21 -2.06
N LYS A 157 -2.39 12.99 -1.58
CA LYS A 157 -3.50 13.95 -1.64
C LYS A 157 -3.34 15.04 -0.58
N SER A 158 -2.85 14.66 0.61
CA SER A 158 -2.50 15.62 1.66
C SER A 158 -1.32 15.16 2.50
N ILE A 159 -0.63 16.13 3.10
CA ILE A 159 0.39 15.90 4.14
C ILE A 159 0.07 16.87 5.29
N GLY A 160 -0.17 16.32 6.48
CA GLY A 160 -0.71 17.10 7.58
C GLY A 160 -1.97 17.86 7.17
N PRO A 161 -2.05 19.18 7.43
CA PRO A 161 -3.19 20.02 7.06
C PRO A 161 -3.16 20.50 5.61
N VAL A 162 -2.10 20.22 4.85
CA VAL A 162 -1.91 20.73 3.48
C VAL A 162 -2.50 19.73 2.49
N GLU A 163 -3.57 20.11 1.82
CA GLU A 163 -4.25 19.33 0.77
C GLU A 163 -4.03 19.95 -0.62
N ILE A 164 -3.95 19.13 -1.65
CA ILE A 164 -3.88 19.58 -3.05
C ILE A 164 -5.15 20.34 -3.45
N ARG A 165 -4.97 21.31 -4.35
CA ARG A 165 -6.07 22.09 -4.95
C ARG A 165 -6.11 21.99 -6.46
N SER A 166 -5.01 21.56 -7.06
CA SER A 166 -4.86 21.31 -8.49
C SER A 166 -4.27 19.92 -8.71
N PHE A 167 -4.35 19.42 -9.96
CA PHE A 167 -3.83 18.11 -10.30
C PHE A 167 -3.04 18.17 -11.61
N SER A 168 -1.76 17.80 -11.53
CA SER A 168 -0.89 17.55 -12.67
C SER A 168 -0.16 16.23 -12.45
N GLU A 169 -0.39 15.24 -13.30
CA GLU A 169 0.24 13.92 -13.17
C GLU A 169 1.78 14.01 -13.26
N ALA A 170 2.30 14.95 -14.06
CA ALA A 170 3.73 15.17 -14.17
C ALA A 170 4.39 15.61 -12.85
N GLU A 171 3.64 16.33 -11.99
CA GLU A 171 4.14 16.80 -10.72
C GLU A 171 4.30 15.69 -9.67
N ILE A 172 3.61 14.57 -9.79
CA ILE A 172 3.67 13.46 -8.82
C ILE A 172 5.11 12.97 -8.61
N ARG A 173 5.91 12.94 -9.67
CA ARG A 173 7.31 12.46 -9.64
C ARG A 173 8.35 13.57 -9.67
N SER A 174 7.94 14.83 -9.84
CA SER A 174 8.83 15.99 -9.86
C SER A 174 9.25 16.45 -8.47
N ASN A 175 8.50 16.08 -7.43
CA ASN A 175 8.77 16.48 -6.06
C ASN A 175 8.86 15.29 -5.09
N ALA A 176 9.60 15.48 -4.00
CA ALA A 176 9.90 14.44 -3.01
C ALA A 176 8.68 13.98 -2.19
N LEU A 177 7.56 14.71 -2.25
CA LEU A 177 6.35 14.43 -1.50
C LEU A 177 5.30 13.66 -2.30
N CYS A 178 5.56 13.41 -3.59
CA CYS A 178 4.63 12.75 -4.51
C CYS A 178 3.26 13.44 -4.60
N MET A 179 3.22 14.77 -4.47
CA MET A 179 2.01 15.57 -4.58
C MET A 179 1.82 16.03 -6.04
N PRO A 180 0.62 15.93 -6.62
CA PRO A 180 0.33 16.37 -8.00
C PRO A 180 0.11 17.88 -8.13
N ASP A 181 0.46 18.66 -7.11
CA ASP A 181 0.26 20.12 -7.00
C ASP A 181 1.54 20.73 -6.44
N ALA A 182 2.26 21.49 -7.25
CA ALA A 182 3.54 22.09 -6.90
C ALA A 182 3.43 23.07 -5.73
N ASP A 183 2.37 23.91 -5.70
CA ASP A 183 2.11 24.87 -4.61
C ASP A 183 1.82 24.14 -3.29
N ALA A 184 1.03 23.06 -3.34
CA ALA A 184 0.76 22.24 -2.18
C ALA A 184 2.02 21.53 -1.69
N ALA A 185 2.86 21.04 -2.60
CA ALA A 185 4.13 20.38 -2.26
C ALA A 185 5.10 21.33 -1.57
N GLU A 186 5.17 22.60 -1.99
CA GLU A 186 5.99 23.63 -1.33
C GLU A 186 5.47 23.93 0.08
N LYS A 187 4.16 24.14 0.25
CA LYS A 187 3.53 24.37 1.56
C LYS A 187 3.68 23.18 2.49
N ALA A 188 3.50 21.96 1.99
CA ALA A 188 3.71 20.74 2.75
C ALA A 188 5.18 20.56 3.17
N SER A 189 6.13 20.95 2.32
CA SER A 189 7.55 20.99 2.65
C SER A 189 7.83 21.95 3.82
N ALA A 190 7.27 23.17 3.79
CA ALA A 190 7.41 24.13 4.87
C ALA A 190 6.81 23.61 6.20
N TYR A 191 5.64 22.97 6.14
CA TYR A 191 5.01 22.33 7.29
C TYR A 191 5.88 21.20 7.88
N LEU A 192 6.48 20.36 7.04
CA LEU A 192 7.38 19.30 7.48
C LEU A 192 8.68 19.85 8.12
N GLU A 193 9.22 20.98 7.64
CA GLU A 193 10.35 21.66 8.30
C GLU A 193 9.99 22.11 9.72
N GLU A 194 8.75 22.57 9.92
CA GLU A 194 8.25 22.92 11.27
C GLU A 194 8.13 21.67 12.15
N CYS A 195 7.56 20.56 11.62
CA CYS A 195 7.52 19.30 12.35
C CYS A 195 8.91 18.84 12.76
N LEU A 196 9.91 18.91 11.86
CA LEU A 196 11.29 18.56 12.16
C LEU A 196 11.91 19.40 13.28
N LYS A 197 11.70 20.74 13.25
CA LYS A 197 12.14 21.66 14.31
C LYS A 197 11.53 21.32 15.66
N ASN A 198 10.27 20.89 15.65
CA ASN A 198 9.53 20.49 16.83
C ASN A 198 9.76 19.03 17.24
N GLN A 199 10.65 18.29 16.55
CA GLN A 199 10.93 16.87 16.78
C GLN A 199 9.67 15.98 16.69
N ASP A 200 8.75 16.35 15.79
CA ASP A 200 7.46 15.72 15.58
C ASP A 200 7.33 15.15 14.17
N SER A 201 6.17 14.60 13.83
CA SER A 201 5.88 13.93 12.58
C SER A 201 4.51 14.29 12.03
N ALA A 202 4.30 14.01 10.74
CA ALA A 202 3.05 14.25 10.04
C ALA A 202 2.45 12.96 9.46
N GLY A 203 1.13 12.90 9.43
CA GLY A 203 0.35 11.96 8.64
C GLY A 203 -0.07 12.55 7.31
N GLY A 204 -1.05 11.94 6.65
CA GLY A 204 -1.65 12.46 5.43
C GLY A 204 -2.55 11.44 4.74
N VAL A 205 -2.97 11.79 3.54
CA VAL A 205 -3.88 10.98 2.72
C VAL A 205 -3.22 10.64 1.40
N ILE A 206 -3.30 9.38 1.01
CA ILE A 206 -2.91 8.91 -0.32
C ILE A 206 -4.19 8.62 -1.11
N GLU A 207 -4.28 9.12 -2.34
CA GLU A 207 -5.33 8.75 -3.28
C GLU A 207 -4.75 7.87 -4.39
N CYS A 208 -5.44 6.78 -4.70
CA CYS A 208 -5.15 5.89 -5.81
C CYS A 208 -6.34 5.87 -6.77
N ARG A 209 -6.08 6.18 -8.04
CA ARG A 209 -7.05 6.07 -9.13
C ARG A 209 -6.67 4.91 -10.02
N ILE A 210 -7.62 4.00 -10.25
CA ILE A 210 -7.42 2.82 -11.10
C ILE A 210 -8.34 2.98 -12.30
N LYS A 211 -7.75 3.00 -13.49
CA LYS A 211 -8.47 3.23 -14.75
C LYS A 211 -8.61 1.95 -15.55
N ASN A 212 -9.65 1.92 -16.38
CA ASN A 212 -9.92 0.85 -17.34
C ASN A 212 -10.20 -0.52 -16.69
N VAL A 213 -10.67 -0.53 -15.44
CA VAL A 213 -11.12 -1.76 -14.81
C VAL A 213 -12.44 -2.18 -15.47
N PRO A 214 -12.52 -3.39 -16.06
CA PRO A 214 -13.77 -3.83 -16.68
C PRO A 214 -14.90 -3.94 -15.64
N ALA A 215 -16.12 -3.64 -16.03
CA ALA A 215 -17.30 -3.79 -15.16
C ALA A 215 -17.51 -5.26 -14.77
N GLY A 216 -17.90 -5.48 -13.51
CA GLY A 216 -18.24 -6.80 -12.96
C GLY A 216 -17.11 -7.53 -12.24
N LEU A 217 -15.97 -6.89 -11.93
CA LEU A 217 -14.96 -7.46 -11.04
C LEU A 217 -15.36 -7.26 -9.57
N GLY A 218 -15.19 -8.27 -8.77
CA GLY A 218 -15.60 -8.32 -7.37
C GLY A 218 -16.76 -9.28 -7.18
N ASP A 219 -17.38 -9.23 -6.01
CA ASP A 219 -18.46 -10.14 -5.65
C ASP A 219 -19.50 -9.40 -4.81
N THR A 220 -20.56 -10.11 -4.46
CA THR A 220 -21.57 -9.65 -3.51
C THR A 220 -21.20 -10.08 -2.08
N VAL A 221 -21.90 -9.54 -1.08
CA VAL A 221 -21.83 -9.87 0.33
C VAL A 221 -20.46 -9.60 0.94
N PHE A 222 -19.63 -10.60 1.25
CA PHE A 222 -18.41 -10.41 2.02
C PHE A 222 -17.18 -10.06 1.17
N ASP A 223 -17.13 -10.55 -0.05
CA ASP A 223 -15.99 -10.35 -0.96
C ASP A 223 -16.21 -9.20 -1.95
N LYS A 224 -17.02 -8.22 -1.57
CA LYS A 224 -17.19 -6.99 -2.35
C LYS A 224 -15.83 -6.38 -2.67
N LEU A 225 -15.68 -5.81 -3.86
CA LEU A 225 -14.42 -5.21 -4.29
C LEU A 225 -13.98 -4.07 -3.36
N ASP A 226 -14.92 -3.24 -2.90
CA ASP A 226 -14.64 -2.20 -1.90
C ASP A 226 -14.16 -2.79 -0.57
N ALA A 227 -14.76 -3.90 -0.11
CA ALA A 227 -14.36 -4.58 1.12
C ALA A 227 -12.97 -5.23 1.00
N THR A 228 -12.66 -5.87 -0.14
CA THR A 228 -11.34 -6.49 -0.36
C THR A 228 -10.24 -5.46 -0.56
N LEU A 229 -10.52 -4.34 -1.26
CA LEU A 229 -9.63 -3.18 -1.34
C LEU A 229 -9.40 -2.57 0.05
N ALA A 230 -10.47 -2.35 0.82
CA ALA A 230 -10.33 -1.82 2.19
C ALA A 230 -9.50 -2.76 3.07
N HIS A 231 -9.70 -4.08 3.00
CA HIS A 231 -8.87 -5.06 3.73
C HIS A 231 -7.39 -4.96 3.32
N ALA A 232 -7.10 -4.93 2.02
CA ALA A 232 -5.74 -4.82 1.51
C ALA A 232 -5.05 -3.55 2.04
N ILE A 233 -5.69 -2.40 1.89
CA ILE A 233 -5.13 -1.10 2.25
C ILE A 233 -5.08 -0.91 3.77
N MET A 234 -6.11 -1.32 4.53
CA MET A 234 -6.11 -1.25 5.99
C MET A 234 -5.04 -2.16 6.62
N SER A 235 -4.60 -3.21 5.91
CA SER A 235 -3.52 -4.08 6.35
C SER A 235 -2.14 -3.43 6.31
N ILE A 236 -1.99 -2.29 5.63
CA ILE A 236 -0.74 -1.52 5.59
C ILE A 236 -0.55 -0.83 6.94
N GLY A 237 0.64 -0.97 7.53
CA GLY A 237 0.98 -0.31 8.79
C GLY A 237 0.76 1.21 8.72
N ALA A 238 0.21 1.80 9.80
CA ALA A 238 -0.15 3.20 9.95
C ALA A 238 -1.41 3.67 9.20
N VAL A 239 -2.02 2.88 8.35
CA VAL A 239 -3.35 3.20 7.79
C VAL A 239 -4.40 3.12 8.90
N LYS A 240 -5.32 4.11 8.95
CA LYS A 240 -6.36 4.24 9.98
C LYS A 240 -7.77 4.37 9.42
N ALA A 241 -7.91 4.76 8.15
CA ALA A 241 -9.17 4.74 7.44
C ALA A 241 -8.94 4.49 5.94
N VAL A 242 -9.96 3.95 5.28
CA VAL A 242 -10.01 3.76 3.82
C VAL A 242 -11.34 4.33 3.34
N GLU A 243 -11.29 5.07 2.24
CA GLU A 243 -12.49 5.61 1.57
C GLU A 243 -12.54 5.13 0.12
N ILE A 244 -13.74 4.91 -0.39
CA ILE A 244 -14.03 4.65 -1.80
C ILE A 244 -14.98 5.74 -2.30
N GLY A 245 -14.74 6.28 -3.49
CA GLY A 245 -15.54 7.35 -4.06
C GLY A 245 -15.56 8.60 -3.18
N ASP A 246 -16.73 9.14 -2.89
CA ASP A 246 -16.90 10.31 -2.02
C ASP A 246 -16.64 10.00 -0.53
N GLY A 247 -16.46 8.71 -0.19
CA GLY A 247 -16.07 8.29 1.16
C GLY A 247 -17.03 8.78 2.24
N ILE A 248 -16.50 9.36 3.32
CA ILE A 248 -17.33 9.84 4.44
C ILE A 248 -18.24 11.03 4.06
N GLN A 249 -18.01 11.72 2.94
CA GLN A 249 -18.83 12.86 2.53
C GLN A 249 -20.25 12.44 2.11
N VAL A 250 -20.45 11.19 1.67
CA VAL A 250 -21.79 10.66 1.31
C VAL A 250 -22.80 10.81 2.44
N THR A 251 -22.34 10.82 3.70
CA THR A 251 -23.23 10.99 4.87
C THR A 251 -23.91 12.35 4.95
N LYS A 252 -23.46 13.33 4.17
CA LYS A 252 -23.98 14.70 4.08
C LYS A 252 -24.86 14.92 2.84
N LEU A 253 -24.90 13.92 1.94
CA LEU A 253 -25.65 14.00 0.69
C LEU A 253 -27.06 13.43 0.87
N THR A 254 -27.96 13.86 -0.01
CA THR A 254 -29.24 13.20 -0.23
C THR A 254 -29.09 12.13 -1.30
N GLY A 255 -29.95 11.12 -1.35
CA GLY A 255 -29.88 10.08 -2.38
C GLY A 255 -29.89 10.62 -3.81
N SER A 256 -30.64 11.71 -4.06
CA SER A 256 -30.65 12.35 -5.37
C SER A 256 -29.36 13.09 -5.74
N ALA A 257 -28.56 13.48 -4.75
CA ALA A 257 -27.27 14.13 -4.98
C ALA A 257 -26.12 13.12 -5.06
N ASP A 258 -26.28 11.94 -4.45
CA ASP A 258 -25.29 10.87 -4.41
C ASP A 258 -25.41 9.87 -5.57
N ASN A 259 -26.63 9.63 -6.06
CA ASN A 259 -26.88 8.61 -7.08
C ASN A 259 -26.18 8.93 -8.40
N ASP A 260 -25.29 8.04 -8.84
CA ASP A 260 -24.67 8.09 -10.16
C ASP A 260 -25.66 7.67 -11.25
N GLY A 261 -26.08 8.62 -12.08
CA GLY A 261 -27.00 8.36 -13.19
C GLY A 261 -26.31 7.60 -14.33
N PHE A 262 -27.08 6.83 -15.07
CA PHE A 262 -26.62 6.19 -16.30
C PHE A 262 -27.08 6.95 -17.55
N SER A 263 -26.23 6.97 -18.56
CA SER A 263 -26.54 7.50 -19.88
C SER A 263 -26.08 6.54 -20.97
N GLN A 264 -26.70 6.67 -22.16
CA GLN A 264 -26.29 5.91 -23.33
C GLN A 264 -25.73 6.88 -24.38
N LYS A 265 -24.54 6.64 -24.90
CA LYS A 265 -23.95 7.36 -26.01
C LYS A 265 -23.32 6.37 -26.98
N ASP A 266 -23.72 6.46 -28.25
CA ASP A 266 -23.18 5.62 -29.34
C ASP A 266 -23.26 4.10 -29.04
N GLY A 267 -24.32 3.65 -28.37
CA GLY A 267 -24.51 2.25 -27.98
C GLY A 267 -23.73 1.83 -26.70
N VAL A 268 -22.97 2.73 -26.11
CA VAL A 268 -22.21 2.47 -24.89
C VAL A 268 -22.92 3.07 -23.68
N ILE A 269 -23.11 2.25 -22.63
CA ILE A 269 -23.65 2.71 -21.35
C ILE A 269 -22.50 3.34 -20.55
N THR A 270 -22.71 4.58 -20.11
CA THR A 270 -21.75 5.35 -19.29
C THR A 270 -22.45 5.95 -18.08
N LYS A 271 -21.69 6.34 -17.08
CA LYS A 271 -22.20 7.10 -15.93
C LYS A 271 -22.07 8.59 -16.14
N THR A 272 -22.93 9.37 -15.50
CA THR A 272 -22.91 10.85 -15.54
C THR A 272 -22.09 11.47 -14.40
N SER A 273 -21.81 10.68 -13.36
CA SER A 273 -21.03 11.04 -12.18
C SER A 273 -20.30 9.81 -11.64
N ASN A 274 -19.48 9.96 -10.61
CA ASN A 274 -18.73 8.84 -10.02
C ASN A 274 -18.60 8.99 -8.49
N HIS A 275 -19.71 9.27 -7.80
CA HIS A 275 -19.79 9.36 -6.34
C HIS A 275 -19.46 8.02 -5.67
N ALA A 276 -19.93 6.92 -6.27
CA ALA A 276 -19.61 5.56 -5.82
C ALA A 276 -18.14 5.15 -6.01
N GLY A 277 -17.33 5.95 -6.73
CA GLY A 277 -15.91 5.67 -6.95
C GLY A 277 -15.63 4.40 -7.72
N GLY A 278 -16.44 4.08 -8.75
CA GLY A 278 -16.20 2.97 -9.66
C GLY A 278 -16.68 1.61 -9.15
N ILE A 279 -17.35 1.54 -7.99
CA ILE A 279 -17.81 0.27 -7.38
C ILE A 279 -19.27 0.41 -6.97
N MET A 280 -20.14 -0.44 -7.53
CA MET A 280 -21.56 -0.49 -7.23
C MET A 280 -21.97 -1.93 -6.90
N GLY A 281 -22.68 -2.12 -5.81
CA GLY A 281 -23.13 -3.45 -5.36
C GLY A 281 -21.98 -4.41 -5.04
N GLY A 282 -20.78 -3.87 -4.78
CA GLY A 282 -19.56 -4.67 -4.50
C GLY A 282 -18.76 -5.07 -5.73
N MET A 283 -19.15 -4.60 -6.91
CA MET A 283 -18.48 -4.91 -8.18
C MET A 283 -18.07 -3.62 -8.90
N SER A 284 -16.97 -3.69 -9.68
CA SER A 284 -16.58 -2.57 -10.55
C SER A 284 -17.67 -2.26 -11.58
N ASP A 285 -17.86 -0.99 -11.89
CA ASP A 285 -18.90 -0.52 -12.82
C ASP A 285 -18.34 0.00 -14.16
N GLY A 286 -17.00 -0.07 -14.34
CA GLY A 286 -16.31 0.40 -15.54
C GLY A 286 -15.82 1.86 -15.46
N SER A 287 -16.21 2.60 -14.42
CA SER A 287 -15.64 3.93 -14.12
C SER A 287 -14.31 3.80 -13.40
N ASP A 288 -13.57 4.91 -13.30
CA ASP A 288 -12.34 4.97 -12.50
C ASP A 288 -12.63 4.56 -11.05
N ILE A 289 -11.88 3.60 -10.52
CA ILE A 289 -11.94 3.28 -9.10
C ILE A 289 -11.11 4.32 -8.35
N ILE A 290 -11.73 4.99 -7.38
CA ILE A 290 -11.10 6.02 -6.55
C ILE A 290 -11.08 5.54 -5.11
N LEU A 291 -9.87 5.31 -4.58
CA LEU A 291 -9.70 4.94 -3.18
C LEU A 291 -8.74 5.91 -2.47
N ARG A 292 -8.94 6.10 -1.15
CA ARG A 292 -8.06 6.89 -0.31
C ARG A 292 -7.65 6.11 0.92
N ALA A 293 -6.35 6.25 1.27
CA ALA A 293 -5.76 5.68 2.48
C ALA A 293 -5.34 6.82 3.41
N HIS A 294 -5.87 6.83 4.63
CA HIS A 294 -5.54 7.81 5.66
C HIS A 294 -4.44 7.24 6.56
N ILE A 295 -3.32 7.93 6.63
CA ILE A 295 -2.11 7.49 7.30
C ILE A 295 -1.86 8.36 8.53
N LYS A 296 -1.72 7.73 9.70
CA LYS A 296 -1.37 8.43 10.94
C LYS A 296 0.07 8.94 10.92
N PRO A 297 0.42 9.98 11.72
CA PRO A 297 1.81 10.37 11.93
C PRO A 297 2.69 9.21 12.38
N THR A 298 3.96 9.26 12.07
CA THR A 298 4.97 8.30 12.54
C THR A 298 5.08 8.38 14.05
N PRO A 299 4.89 7.29 14.81
CA PRO A 299 4.91 7.37 16.28
C PRO A 299 6.33 7.49 16.87
N SER A 300 7.36 7.24 16.07
CA SER A 300 8.75 7.42 16.47
C SER A 300 9.14 8.89 16.35
N ILE A 301 8.94 9.66 17.42
CA ILE A 301 9.32 11.06 17.54
C ILE A 301 10.37 11.23 18.63
N SER A 302 11.17 12.33 18.56
CA SER A 302 12.24 12.57 19.52
C SER A 302 11.78 13.41 20.72
N GLN A 303 10.48 13.74 20.82
CA GLN A 303 9.91 14.35 22.02
C GLN A 303 9.81 13.31 23.14
N PRO A 304 10.02 13.69 24.41
CA PRO A 304 9.75 12.83 25.57
C PRO A 304 8.28 12.38 25.59
N GLN A 305 8.04 11.10 25.80
CA GLN A 305 6.70 10.51 25.84
C GLN A 305 6.55 9.65 27.09
N SER A 306 5.44 9.83 27.81
CA SER A 306 5.12 8.99 28.96
C SER A 306 4.78 7.59 28.53
N THR A 307 5.36 6.59 29.18
CA THR A 307 5.13 5.17 28.92
C THR A 307 5.42 4.34 30.18
N VAL A 308 5.45 3.01 30.01
CA VAL A 308 5.75 2.05 31.07
C VAL A 308 6.79 1.02 30.63
N THR A 309 7.50 0.45 31.62
CA THR A 309 8.31 -0.73 31.39
C THR A 309 7.42 -1.98 31.25
N ASN A 310 7.99 -3.08 30.77
CA ASN A 310 7.32 -4.39 30.77
C ASN A 310 7.03 -4.97 32.19
N LYS A 311 7.55 -4.30 33.24
CA LYS A 311 7.25 -4.58 34.65
C LYS A 311 6.17 -3.69 35.22
N GLY A 312 5.61 -2.73 34.44
CA GLY A 312 4.56 -1.81 34.87
C GLY A 312 5.08 -0.54 35.57
N GLU A 313 6.37 -0.22 35.48
CA GLU A 313 6.96 0.99 36.07
C GLU A 313 6.81 2.17 35.09
N ASN A 314 6.28 3.31 35.54
CA ASN A 314 6.15 4.52 34.74
C ASN A 314 7.53 5.14 34.43
N LEU A 315 7.71 5.58 33.20
CA LEU A 315 8.90 6.33 32.75
C LEU A 315 8.58 7.32 31.65
N GLU A 316 9.46 8.27 31.45
CA GLU A 316 9.52 9.06 30.22
C GLU A 316 10.52 8.44 29.26
N LEU A 317 10.10 8.23 28.02
CA LEU A 317 10.90 7.64 26.95
C LEU A 317 11.12 8.66 25.85
N GLU A 318 12.38 8.93 25.55
CA GLU A 318 12.81 9.66 24.37
C GLU A 318 13.33 8.66 23.33
N ILE A 319 12.68 8.58 22.18
CA ILE A 319 13.08 7.63 21.13
C ILE A 319 14.14 8.31 20.26
N LYS A 320 15.41 7.96 20.51
CA LYS A 320 16.54 8.41 19.71
C LYS A 320 16.72 7.48 18.50
N GLY A 321 16.87 8.05 17.31
CA GLY A 321 17.10 7.25 16.13
C GLY A 321 16.79 7.98 14.82
N ARG A 322 16.94 7.25 13.72
CA ARG A 322 16.68 7.74 12.36
C ARG A 322 15.23 7.43 11.98
N HIS A 323 14.33 8.40 12.13
CA HIS A 323 12.90 8.23 11.87
C HIS A 323 12.46 9.07 10.67
N ASP A 324 11.43 8.59 9.96
CA ASP A 324 10.78 9.36 8.92
C ASP A 324 9.85 10.41 9.57
N PRO A 325 10.02 11.70 9.36
CA PRO A 325 9.06 12.71 9.82
C PRO A 325 7.71 12.57 9.09
N VAL A 326 7.70 11.94 7.93
CA VAL A 326 6.50 11.58 7.19
C VAL A 326 6.74 10.30 6.39
N ILE A 327 5.78 9.37 6.44
CA ILE A 327 5.88 8.12 5.67
C ILE A 327 5.01 8.12 4.41
N VAL A 328 4.15 9.13 4.24
CA VAL A 328 3.17 9.23 3.14
C VAL A 328 3.83 9.03 1.76
N PRO A 329 4.92 9.73 1.38
CA PRO A 329 5.52 9.58 0.05
C PRO A 329 6.00 8.14 -0.24
N ARG A 330 6.54 7.45 0.76
CA ARG A 330 6.98 6.06 0.65
C ARG A 330 5.82 5.07 0.60
N ALA A 331 4.70 5.42 1.23
CA ALA A 331 3.51 4.60 1.28
C ALA A 331 2.69 4.68 -0.03
N VAL A 332 2.90 5.70 -0.87
CA VAL A 332 2.23 5.85 -2.19
C VAL A 332 2.34 4.57 -3.01
N VAL A 333 3.55 4.06 -3.21
CA VAL A 333 3.78 2.84 -4.00
C VAL A 333 3.25 1.59 -3.30
N VAL A 334 3.18 1.58 -1.96
CA VAL A 334 2.62 0.45 -1.20
C VAL A 334 1.10 0.37 -1.40
N VAL A 335 0.40 1.50 -1.36
CA VAL A 335 -1.04 1.60 -1.67
C VAL A 335 -1.32 1.15 -3.10
N GLU A 336 -0.55 1.65 -4.06
CA GLU A 336 -0.63 1.28 -5.48
C GLU A 336 -0.51 -0.23 -5.71
N THR A 337 0.52 -0.84 -5.15
CA THR A 337 0.81 -2.26 -5.34
C THR A 337 -0.17 -3.17 -4.61
N MET A 338 -0.67 -2.79 -3.42
CA MET A 338 -1.72 -3.54 -2.73
C MET A 338 -3.07 -3.46 -3.45
N ALA A 339 -3.40 -2.30 -4.03
CA ALA A 339 -4.57 -2.17 -4.89
C ALA A 339 -4.44 -3.06 -6.13
N ALA A 340 -3.27 -3.10 -6.77
CA ALA A 340 -3.02 -3.94 -7.94
C ALA A 340 -3.14 -5.44 -7.64
N LEU A 341 -2.60 -5.91 -6.51
CA LEU A 341 -2.78 -7.30 -6.04
C LEU A 341 -4.26 -7.65 -5.88
N THR A 342 -5.06 -6.72 -5.35
CA THR A 342 -6.50 -6.93 -5.16
C THR A 342 -7.25 -7.00 -6.50
N ILE A 343 -6.94 -6.09 -7.44
CA ILE A 343 -7.57 -6.09 -8.76
C ILE A 343 -7.18 -7.34 -9.56
N ALA A 344 -5.91 -7.77 -9.51
CA ALA A 344 -5.47 -8.99 -10.18
C ALA A 344 -6.19 -10.23 -9.62
N ASP A 345 -6.30 -10.34 -8.30
CA ASP A 345 -7.04 -11.44 -7.66
C ASP A 345 -8.53 -11.44 -8.05
N ALA A 346 -9.19 -10.28 -8.03
CA ALA A 346 -10.58 -10.12 -8.43
C ALA A 346 -10.79 -10.50 -9.93
N LEU A 347 -9.85 -10.10 -10.79
CA LEU A 347 -9.88 -10.42 -12.22
C LEU A 347 -9.85 -11.94 -12.45
N PHE A 348 -8.94 -12.67 -11.80
CA PHE A 348 -8.84 -14.12 -11.94
C PHE A 348 -10.04 -14.86 -11.30
N ASN A 349 -10.59 -14.35 -10.20
CA ASN A 349 -11.82 -14.89 -9.64
C ASN A 349 -13.00 -14.74 -10.61
N ASN A 350 -13.07 -13.65 -11.37
CA ASN A 350 -14.16 -13.37 -12.32
C ASN A 350 -14.12 -14.22 -13.61
N MET A 351 -12.99 -14.86 -13.94
CA MET A 351 -12.84 -15.60 -15.20
C MET A 351 -13.87 -16.74 -15.37
N SER A 352 -14.27 -17.38 -14.28
CA SER A 352 -15.24 -18.46 -14.26
C SER A 352 -16.67 -18.05 -13.91
N ALA A 353 -16.97 -16.75 -13.84
CA ALA A 353 -18.27 -16.26 -13.41
C ALA A 353 -19.40 -16.46 -14.45
N ARG A 354 -19.07 -16.71 -15.74
CA ARG A 354 -20.03 -16.82 -16.85
C ARG A 354 -19.78 -18.06 -17.69
N MET A 355 -20.84 -18.83 -17.94
CA MET A 355 -20.76 -20.06 -18.75
C MET A 355 -20.36 -19.81 -20.20
N ASP A 356 -20.83 -18.70 -20.80
CA ASP A 356 -20.46 -18.34 -22.18
C ASP A 356 -18.94 -18.11 -22.33
N ARG A 357 -18.28 -17.48 -21.35
CA ARG A 357 -16.83 -17.30 -21.33
C ARG A 357 -16.08 -18.63 -21.14
N ILE A 358 -16.61 -19.55 -20.33
CA ILE A 358 -16.06 -20.89 -20.16
C ILE A 358 -16.18 -21.67 -21.47
N HIS A 359 -17.34 -21.60 -22.14
CA HIS A 359 -17.55 -22.21 -23.46
C HIS A 359 -16.58 -21.64 -24.51
N GLU A 360 -16.44 -20.32 -24.59
CA GLU A 360 -15.52 -19.67 -25.51
C GLU A 360 -14.07 -20.13 -25.29
N PHE A 361 -13.64 -20.29 -24.05
CA PHE A 361 -12.30 -20.71 -23.71
C PHE A 361 -12.00 -22.17 -24.10
N TYR A 362 -12.94 -23.09 -23.83
CA TYR A 362 -12.71 -24.54 -24.04
C TYR A 362 -13.18 -25.07 -25.39
N HIS A 363 -13.91 -24.30 -26.18
CA HIS A 363 -14.43 -24.70 -27.49
C HIS A 363 -13.84 -23.87 -28.65
N ARG A 364 -12.60 -23.39 -28.49
CA ARG A 364 -11.83 -22.72 -29.56
C ARG A 364 -11.34 -23.68 -30.60
#